data_f1ee46ecbc1d4ab283da4949767ef836
#
_entry.id   f1ee46ecbc1d4ab283da4949767ef836
#
_cell.length_a   1.000
_cell.length_b   1.000
_cell.length_c   1.000
_cell.angle_alpha   90.00
_cell.angle_beta   90.00
_cell.angle_gamma   90.00
#
_symmetry.space_group_name_H-M   'P 1'
#
loop_
_entity.id
_entity.type
_entity.pdbx_description
1 polymer ?
#
loop_
_entity_poly.entity_id
_entity_poly.type
_entity_poly.pdbx_seq_one_letter_code
_entity_poly.pdbx_strand_id
1 'polypeptide(L)'
;TTMDMFFPVNEAFCEEQGTNFALSPDTMLYCGPYVITDYDPAVGVTFAKNDNYWDKDNVAIEDAQVRVIKDAAAALSAYQAGELSQVKLDSANVVAYKEDPEFSQEIDFRTSYVQFNLTDDVMSNVNMRKAISLAMNRSALTDNILADGSAPGFGLVADGMSGDGEKTFRELNGD
;
A
#
# COMPACT_ATOMS: atom_id res chain seq x y z
N THR A 1 -3.39 -5.10 -15.65
CA THR A 1 -3.01 -5.57 -14.32
C THR A 1 -2.88 -4.36 -13.40
N THR A 2 -3.34 -4.50 -12.15
CA THR A 2 -3.28 -3.43 -11.15
C THR A 2 -2.13 -3.61 -10.17
N MET A 3 -1.41 -4.71 -10.24
CA MET A 3 -0.24 -4.98 -9.40
C MET A 3 1.03 -4.71 -10.19
N ASP A 4 1.92 -3.93 -9.61
CA ASP A 4 3.21 -3.50 -10.19
C ASP A 4 4.11 -4.66 -10.62
N MET A 5 4.08 -5.79 -9.89
CA MET A 5 4.83 -7.00 -10.26
C MET A 5 4.46 -7.59 -11.64
N PHE A 6 3.33 -7.18 -12.22
CA PHE A 6 2.87 -7.64 -13.54
C PHE A 6 3.02 -6.57 -14.62
N PHE A 7 3.64 -5.43 -14.32
CA PHE A 7 3.88 -4.43 -15.33
C PHE A 7 4.91 -4.94 -16.35
N PRO A 8 4.68 -4.68 -17.65
CA PRO A 8 5.62 -5.08 -18.67
C PRO A 8 6.93 -4.31 -18.53
N VAL A 9 8.04 -4.98 -18.74
CA VAL A 9 9.39 -4.41 -18.78
C VAL A 9 9.98 -4.52 -20.18
N ASN A 10 10.96 -3.69 -20.48
CA ASN A 10 11.70 -3.81 -21.75
C ASN A 10 12.64 -5.02 -21.70
N GLU A 11 12.36 -6.05 -22.51
CA GLU A 11 13.11 -7.30 -22.54
C GLU A 11 14.59 -7.08 -22.83
N ALA A 12 14.91 -6.35 -23.89
CA ALA A 12 16.29 -6.12 -24.30
C ALA A 12 17.12 -5.42 -23.21
N PHE A 13 16.52 -4.44 -22.53
CA PHE A 13 17.18 -3.75 -21.42
C PHE A 13 17.34 -4.65 -20.20
N CYS A 14 16.33 -5.46 -19.88
CA CYS A 14 16.43 -6.44 -18.79
C CYS A 14 17.56 -7.46 -19.04
N GLU A 15 17.66 -7.96 -20.27
CA GLU A 15 18.74 -8.90 -20.66
C GLU A 15 20.12 -8.25 -20.61
N GLU A 16 20.25 -7.00 -21.06
CA GLU A 16 21.49 -6.23 -20.98
C GLU A 16 21.94 -6.00 -19.54
N GLN A 17 21.02 -5.61 -18.65
CA GLN A 17 21.32 -5.35 -17.24
C GLN A 17 21.51 -6.64 -16.44
N GLY A 18 20.88 -7.74 -16.83
CA GLY A 18 20.95 -9.02 -16.15
C GLY A 18 20.60 -8.92 -14.66
N THR A 19 21.49 -9.36 -13.79
CA THR A 19 21.30 -9.31 -12.32
C THR A 19 21.34 -7.91 -11.72
N ASN A 20 21.75 -6.89 -12.48
CA ASN A 20 21.79 -5.51 -12.02
C ASN A 20 20.48 -4.75 -12.29
N PHE A 21 19.55 -5.36 -13.05
CA PHE A 21 18.27 -4.74 -13.36
C PHE A 21 17.56 -4.27 -12.08
N ALA A 22 17.14 -3.00 -12.06
CA ALA A 22 16.42 -2.34 -10.96
C ALA A 22 17.16 -2.27 -9.61
N LEU A 23 18.50 -2.40 -9.58
CA LEU A 23 19.29 -2.21 -8.36
C LEU A 23 19.73 -0.77 -8.12
N SER A 24 19.75 0.06 -9.15
CA SER A 24 20.10 1.48 -9.08
C SER A 24 19.30 2.28 -10.11
N PRO A 25 19.22 3.61 -10.00
CA PRO A 25 18.52 4.45 -10.97
C PRO A 25 18.99 4.23 -12.42
N ASP A 26 20.28 4.01 -12.64
CA ASP A 26 20.88 3.82 -13.97
C ASP A 26 20.56 2.45 -14.60
N THR A 27 20.09 1.51 -13.78
CA THR A 27 19.72 0.16 -14.23
C THR A 27 18.20 -0.03 -14.37
N MET A 28 17.47 1.09 -14.52
CA MET A 28 16.02 1.13 -14.73
C MET A 28 15.66 1.95 -15.97
N LEU A 29 14.52 1.60 -16.58
CA LEU A 29 13.85 2.43 -17.57
C LEU A 29 12.54 2.95 -17.01
N TYR A 30 12.23 4.19 -17.34
CA TYR A 30 11.09 4.90 -16.79
C TYR A 30 10.10 5.28 -17.88
N CYS A 31 8.83 4.91 -17.71
CA CYS A 31 7.72 5.33 -18.58
C CYS A 31 6.67 6.15 -17.83
N GLY A 32 6.84 6.33 -16.52
CA GLY A 32 5.96 7.11 -15.65
C GLY A 32 6.33 8.60 -15.61
N PRO A 33 5.58 9.39 -14.83
CA PRO A 33 5.76 10.85 -14.72
C PRO A 33 7.08 11.28 -14.06
N TYR A 34 7.75 10.37 -13.34
CA TYR A 34 9.01 10.64 -12.63
C TYR A 34 10.09 9.62 -12.96
N VAL A 35 11.33 10.05 -12.82
CA VAL A 35 12.55 9.22 -12.81
C VAL A 35 13.17 9.28 -11.42
N ILE A 36 13.83 8.21 -11.00
CA ILE A 36 14.62 8.20 -9.77
C ILE A 36 15.98 8.80 -10.09
N THR A 37 16.38 9.84 -9.35
CA THR A 37 17.68 10.51 -9.51
C THR A 37 18.67 10.10 -8.42
N ASP A 38 18.18 9.70 -7.26
CA ASP A 38 19.00 9.19 -6.17
C ASP A 38 18.24 8.14 -5.37
N TYR A 39 18.95 7.10 -4.92
CA TYR A 39 18.40 6.01 -4.13
C TYR A 39 19.39 5.54 -3.08
N ASP A 40 19.05 5.77 -1.83
CA ASP A 40 19.72 5.19 -0.67
C ASP A 40 18.68 4.54 0.24
N PRO A 41 18.69 3.19 0.41
CA PRO A 41 17.69 2.50 1.23
C PRO A 41 17.68 2.91 2.70
N ALA A 42 18.72 3.58 3.19
CA ALA A 42 18.80 4.08 4.56
C ALA A 42 18.28 5.53 4.69
N VAL A 43 18.30 6.30 3.61
CA VAL A 43 17.95 7.73 3.58
C VAL A 43 16.63 7.96 2.88
N GLY A 44 16.44 7.39 1.69
CA GLY A 44 15.24 7.57 0.89
C GLY A 44 15.45 7.51 -0.61
N VAL A 45 14.49 8.08 -1.33
CA VAL A 45 14.47 8.13 -2.79
C VAL A 45 14.18 9.56 -3.24
N THR A 46 14.95 10.06 -4.19
CA THR A 46 14.69 11.35 -4.85
C THR A 46 14.19 11.12 -6.27
N PHE A 47 13.17 11.84 -6.64
CA PHE A 47 12.53 11.80 -7.94
C PHE A 47 12.62 13.17 -8.62
N ALA A 48 12.82 13.15 -9.93
CA ALA A 48 12.64 14.33 -10.79
C ALA A 48 11.60 14.01 -11.87
N LYS A 49 10.94 15.05 -12.37
CA LYS A 49 9.99 14.95 -13.46
C LYS A 49 10.64 14.31 -14.69
N ASN A 50 9.91 13.42 -15.34
CA ASN A 50 10.35 12.72 -16.54
C ASN A 50 9.97 13.50 -17.80
N ASP A 51 10.94 14.12 -18.45
CA ASP A 51 10.73 14.87 -19.69
C ASP A 51 10.25 14.03 -20.87
N ASN A 52 10.42 12.71 -20.78
CA ASN A 52 9.97 11.77 -21.79
C ASN A 52 8.58 11.19 -21.51
N TYR A 53 7.95 11.58 -20.40
CA TYR A 53 6.60 11.13 -20.09
C TYR A 53 5.58 11.73 -21.08
N TRP A 54 4.67 10.90 -21.59
CA TRP A 54 3.73 11.30 -22.64
C TRP A 54 2.77 12.41 -22.20
N ASP A 55 2.49 12.54 -20.90
CA ASP A 55 1.58 13.55 -20.34
C ASP A 55 2.32 14.49 -19.36
N LYS A 56 3.56 14.80 -19.66
CA LYS A 56 4.43 15.62 -18.81
C LYS A 56 3.89 17.01 -18.51
N ASP A 57 3.11 17.59 -19.42
CA ASP A 57 2.58 18.95 -19.27
C ASP A 57 1.52 19.05 -18.16
N ASN A 58 0.91 17.92 -17.78
CA ASN A 58 -0.01 17.81 -16.65
C ASN A 58 0.67 17.43 -15.33
N VAL A 59 1.98 17.22 -15.31
CA VAL A 59 2.77 16.96 -14.09
C VAL A 59 3.20 18.27 -13.48
N ALA A 60 2.54 18.68 -12.40
CA ALA A 60 2.76 19.98 -11.75
C ALA A 60 3.97 20.01 -10.79
N ILE A 61 4.34 18.86 -10.20
CA ILE A 61 5.44 18.77 -9.24
C ILE A 61 6.72 18.39 -10.00
N GLU A 62 7.75 19.23 -9.90
CA GLU A 62 9.01 19.00 -10.61
C GLU A 62 9.88 17.97 -9.91
N ASP A 63 9.98 18.04 -8.56
CA ASP A 63 10.80 17.15 -7.73
C ASP A 63 10.01 16.60 -6.56
N ALA A 64 10.28 15.37 -6.18
CA ALA A 64 9.72 14.74 -4.99
C ALA A 64 10.78 13.94 -4.25
N GLN A 65 10.67 13.86 -2.93
CA GLN A 65 11.55 13.06 -2.10
C GLN A 65 10.73 12.20 -1.13
N VAL A 66 11.03 10.91 -1.07
CA VAL A 66 10.53 10.02 -0.03
C VAL A 66 11.66 9.77 0.95
N ARG A 67 11.48 10.16 2.21
CA ARG A 67 12.47 10.02 3.29
C ARG A 67 12.18 8.80 4.15
N VAL A 68 13.21 8.04 4.49
CA VAL A 68 13.11 6.91 5.43
C VAL A 68 13.22 7.43 6.86
N ILE A 69 12.10 7.56 7.56
CA ILE A 69 12.05 7.94 8.98
C ILE A 69 11.44 6.77 9.75
N LYS A 70 12.25 6.08 10.56
CA LYS A 70 11.85 4.84 11.24
C LYS A 70 10.94 5.06 12.45
N ASP A 71 11.02 6.22 13.06
CA ASP A 71 10.22 6.58 14.22
C ASP A 71 9.01 7.43 13.82
N ALA A 72 7.80 6.95 14.12
CA ALA A 72 6.55 7.62 13.72
C ALA A 72 6.38 8.99 14.40
N ALA A 73 6.82 9.16 15.63
CA ALA A 73 6.73 10.45 16.33
C ALA A 73 7.69 11.48 15.72
N ALA A 74 8.90 11.04 15.32
CA ALA A 74 9.85 11.90 14.61
C ALA A 74 9.30 12.30 13.22
N ALA A 75 8.66 11.38 12.50
CA ALA A 75 8.04 11.66 11.20
C ALA A 75 6.88 12.69 11.35
N LEU A 76 6.02 12.51 12.36
CA LEU A 76 4.94 13.46 12.65
C LEU A 76 5.49 14.83 13.06
N SER A 77 6.56 14.89 13.86
CA SER A 77 7.20 16.15 14.24
C SER A 77 7.80 16.88 13.04
N ALA A 78 8.40 16.16 12.10
CA ALA A 78 8.93 16.72 10.86
C ALA A 78 7.81 17.28 9.96
N TYR A 79 6.65 16.61 9.90
CA TYR A 79 5.47 17.13 9.22
C TYR A 79 4.96 18.43 9.85
N GLN A 80 4.81 18.44 11.18
CA GLN A 80 4.38 19.63 11.95
C GLN A 80 5.36 20.81 11.81
N ALA A 81 6.64 20.52 11.60
CA ALA A 81 7.67 21.53 11.34
C ALA A 81 7.67 22.03 9.88
N GLY A 82 6.83 21.47 9.00
CA GLY A 82 6.80 21.81 7.58
C GLY A 82 7.93 21.22 6.75
N GLU A 83 8.68 20.25 7.30
CA GLU A 83 9.75 19.54 6.59
C GLU A 83 9.23 18.42 5.67
N LEU A 84 8.02 17.93 5.92
CA LEU A 84 7.33 16.94 5.12
C LEU A 84 5.99 17.49 4.66
N SER A 85 5.63 17.21 3.40
CA SER A 85 4.31 17.56 2.85
C SER A 85 3.25 16.51 3.19
N GLN A 86 3.67 15.28 3.53
CA GLN A 86 2.80 14.17 3.88
C GLN A 86 3.50 13.24 4.87
N VAL A 87 2.73 12.70 5.80
CA VAL A 87 3.20 11.69 6.75
C VAL A 87 2.13 10.62 6.95
N LYS A 88 2.54 9.36 7.05
CA LYS A 88 1.63 8.27 7.43
C LYS A 88 1.48 8.28 8.96
N LEU A 89 0.25 8.35 9.46
CA LEU A 89 -0.04 8.25 10.88
C LEU A 89 -0.03 6.77 11.32
N ASP A 90 0.45 6.54 12.53
CA ASP A 90 0.24 5.28 13.25
C ASP A 90 -1.11 5.30 13.98
N SER A 91 -1.54 4.14 14.48
CA SER A 91 -2.83 3.97 15.16
C SER A 91 -2.98 4.88 16.39
N ALA A 92 -1.91 5.22 17.09
CA ALA A 92 -1.94 6.10 18.25
C ALA A 92 -2.31 7.55 17.88
N ASN A 93 -1.90 7.98 16.70
CA ASN A 93 -2.10 9.34 16.19
C ASN A 93 -3.37 9.50 15.34
N VAL A 94 -3.87 8.44 14.70
CA VAL A 94 -5.11 8.50 13.88
C VAL A 94 -6.28 9.08 14.65
N VAL A 95 -6.49 8.63 15.91
CA VAL A 95 -7.60 9.11 16.74
C VAL A 95 -7.50 10.61 17.03
N ALA A 96 -6.30 11.14 17.20
CA ALA A 96 -6.06 12.55 17.49
C ALA A 96 -6.25 13.46 16.26
N TYR A 97 -5.95 12.94 15.07
CA TYR A 97 -5.95 13.73 13.83
C TYR A 97 -7.13 13.47 12.89
N LYS A 98 -7.99 12.49 13.16
CA LYS A 98 -9.09 12.12 12.26
C LYS A 98 -10.08 13.25 11.93
N GLU A 99 -10.18 14.26 12.78
CA GLU A 99 -11.02 15.46 12.58
C GLU A 99 -10.22 16.63 11.99
N ASP A 100 -8.92 16.47 11.76
CA ASP A 100 -8.07 17.49 11.16
C ASP A 100 -8.43 17.65 9.67
N PRO A 101 -8.57 18.89 9.15
CA PRO A 101 -8.87 19.14 7.73
C PRO A 101 -7.85 18.56 6.75
N GLU A 102 -6.61 18.36 7.19
CA GLU A 102 -5.54 17.77 6.38
C GLU A 102 -5.49 16.24 6.47
N PHE A 103 -6.31 15.62 7.34
CA PHE A 103 -6.40 14.17 7.44
C PHE A 103 -7.07 13.58 6.21
N SER A 104 -6.41 12.63 5.57
CA SER A 104 -6.97 11.82 4.49
C SER A 104 -6.84 10.34 4.79
N GLN A 105 -7.84 9.58 4.40
CA GLN A 105 -7.85 8.13 4.53
C GLN A 105 -8.19 7.50 3.19
N GLU A 106 -7.37 6.56 2.75
CA GLU A 106 -7.60 5.79 1.54
C GLU A 106 -7.80 4.32 1.88
N ILE A 107 -8.76 3.69 1.21
CA ILE A 107 -8.95 2.23 1.32
C ILE A 107 -7.91 1.55 0.44
N ASP A 108 -7.02 0.81 1.08
CA ASP A 108 -6.13 -0.11 0.40
C ASP A 108 -6.86 -1.44 0.19
N PHE A 109 -7.01 -1.86 -1.08
CA PHE A 109 -7.71 -3.11 -1.43
C PHE A 109 -6.92 -4.36 -1.04
N ARG A 110 -6.39 -4.38 0.17
CA ARG A 110 -5.71 -5.51 0.79
C ARG A 110 -6.58 -6.13 1.86
N THR A 111 -6.62 -7.46 1.88
CA THR A 111 -7.29 -8.21 2.94
C THR A 111 -6.25 -9.01 3.72
N SER A 112 -6.14 -8.72 5.01
CA SER A 112 -5.36 -9.54 5.93
C SER A 112 -6.18 -10.74 6.38
N TYR A 113 -5.63 -11.93 6.30
CA TYR A 113 -6.33 -13.16 6.68
C TYR A 113 -5.41 -14.15 7.38
N VAL A 114 -6.02 -15.06 8.13
CA VAL A 114 -5.33 -16.19 8.76
C VAL A 114 -5.44 -17.41 7.85
N GLN A 115 -4.30 -17.93 7.41
CA GLN A 115 -4.25 -19.17 6.65
C GLN A 115 -3.95 -20.33 7.57
N PHE A 116 -4.81 -21.35 7.54
CA PHE A 116 -4.63 -22.57 8.33
C PHE A 116 -3.81 -23.61 7.57
N ASN A 117 -2.93 -24.30 8.28
CA ASN A 117 -2.29 -25.50 7.75
C ASN A 117 -3.29 -26.66 7.72
N LEU A 118 -3.77 -27.03 6.54
CA LEU A 118 -4.78 -28.09 6.39
C LEU A 118 -4.23 -29.50 6.57
N THR A 119 -2.92 -29.67 6.66
CA THR A 119 -2.31 -30.98 6.97
C THR A 119 -2.15 -31.26 8.46
N ASP A 120 -2.45 -30.26 9.31
CA ASP A 120 -2.52 -30.41 10.75
C ASP A 120 -3.80 -31.14 11.15
N ASP A 121 -3.71 -32.10 12.10
CA ASP A 121 -4.84 -32.97 12.52
C ASP A 121 -6.03 -32.15 13.04
N VAL A 122 -5.81 -31.05 13.74
CA VAL A 122 -6.86 -30.16 14.27
C VAL A 122 -7.41 -29.24 13.20
N MET A 123 -6.52 -28.62 12.41
CA MET A 123 -6.90 -27.63 11.41
C MET A 123 -7.43 -28.26 10.11
N SER A 124 -7.23 -29.55 9.88
CA SER A 124 -7.90 -30.31 8.81
C SER A 124 -9.43 -30.35 8.99
N ASN A 125 -9.92 -30.24 10.23
CA ASN A 125 -11.34 -30.25 10.54
C ASN A 125 -11.97 -28.87 10.17
N VAL A 126 -12.91 -28.89 9.22
CA VAL A 126 -13.61 -27.68 8.76
C VAL A 126 -14.40 -26.97 9.87
N ASN A 127 -14.97 -27.73 10.81
CA ASN A 127 -15.75 -27.16 11.91
C ASN A 127 -14.84 -26.42 12.91
N MET A 128 -13.60 -26.88 13.11
CA MET A 128 -12.62 -26.16 13.92
C MET A 128 -12.27 -24.82 13.30
N ARG A 129 -12.00 -24.77 11.99
CA ARG A 129 -11.72 -23.51 11.28
C ARG A 129 -12.90 -22.54 11.32
N LYS A 130 -14.14 -23.07 11.15
CA LYS A 130 -15.36 -22.26 11.29
C LYS A 130 -15.53 -21.71 12.70
N ALA A 131 -15.27 -22.54 13.73
CA ALA A 131 -15.36 -22.10 15.13
C ALA A 131 -14.39 -20.95 15.43
N ILE A 132 -13.14 -21.05 14.96
CA ILE A 132 -12.15 -19.96 15.10
C ILE A 132 -12.63 -18.69 14.39
N SER A 133 -13.12 -18.82 13.15
CA SER A 133 -13.62 -17.67 12.39
C SER A 133 -14.80 -16.99 13.06
N LEU A 134 -15.74 -17.76 13.65
CA LEU A 134 -16.90 -17.23 14.35
C LEU A 134 -16.56 -16.63 15.72
N ALA A 135 -15.53 -17.15 16.39
CA ALA A 135 -15.06 -16.63 17.67
C ALA A 135 -14.33 -15.27 17.53
N MET A 136 -13.84 -14.95 16.33
CA MET A 136 -13.09 -13.72 16.09
C MET A 136 -14.04 -12.50 15.99
N ASN A 137 -13.95 -11.58 16.95
CA ASN A 137 -14.63 -10.30 16.86
C ASN A 137 -13.82 -9.33 15.99
N ARG A 138 -14.14 -9.29 14.70
CA ARG A 138 -13.40 -8.50 13.71
C ARG A 138 -13.53 -7.01 13.93
N SER A 139 -14.71 -6.53 14.33
CA SER A 139 -14.92 -5.11 14.63
C SER A 139 -14.10 -4.68 15.85
N ALA A 140 -14.08 -5.49 16.92
CA ALA A 140 -13.23 -5.17 18.07
C ALA A 140 -11.73 -5.16 17.70
N LEU A 141 -11.31 -6.01 16.76
CA LEU A 141 -9.93 -6.01 16.25
C LEU A 141 -9.62 -4.71 15.50
N THR A 142 -10.47 -4.30 14.56
CA THR A 142 -10.23 -3.09 13.76
C THR A 142 -10.40 -1.81 14.58
N ASP A 143 -11.45 -1.74 15.40
CA ASP A 143 -11.83 -0.48 16.06
C ASP A 143 -11.00 -0.19 17.32
N ASN A 144 -10.58 -1.25 18.05
CA ASN A 144 -9.93 -1.09 19.36
C ASN A 144 -8.46 -1.52 19.39
N ILE A 145 -8.03 -2.45 18.50
CA ILE A 145 -6.66 -2.96 18.53
C ILE A 145 -5.84 -2.32 17.41
N LEU A 146 -6.31 -2.38 16.18
CA LEU A 146 -5.63 -1.74 15.06
C LEU A 146 -5.82 -0.23 15.10
N ALA A 147 -7.06 0.23 15.21
CA ALA A 147 -7.46 1.64 15.30
C ALA A 147 -6.77 2.54 14.24
N ASP A 148 -6.48 1.96 13.08
CA ASP A 148 -5.74 2.59 11.98
C ASP A 148 -6.61 2.92 10.77
N GLY A 149 -7.94 2.79 10.94
CA GLY A 149 -8.92 2.99 9.87
C GLY A 149 -9.24 1.73 9.05
N SER A 150 -8.61 0.59 9.37
CA SER A 150 -8.96 -0.70 8.75
C SER A 150 -10.42 -1.07 9.01
N ALA A 151 -11.08 -1.62 7.99
CA ALA A 151 -12.44 -2.14 8.09
C ALA A 151 -12.45 -3.65 8.44
N PRO A 152 -13.47 -4.15 9.19
CA PRO A 152 -13.59 -5.57 9.47
C PRO A 152 -13.86 -6.37 8.19
N GLY A 153 -12.96 -7.33 7.88
CA GLY A 153 -13.06 -8.18 6.69
C GLY A 153 -13.98 -9.37 6.92
N PHE A 154 -15.04 -9.50 6.13
CA PHE A 154 -15.96 -10.64 6.15
C PHE A 154 -15.78 -11.58 4.95
N GLY A 155 -15.00 -11.21 3.95
CA GLY A 155 -14.66 -12.00 2.79
C GLY A 155 -13.19 -11.85 2.39
N LEU A 156 -12.74 -12.66 1.44
CA LEU A 156 -11.35 -12.62 0.94
C LEU A 156 -11.12 -11.40 0.03
N VAL A 157 -12.14 -11.00 -0.71
CA VAL A 157 -12.07 -9.81 -1.57
C VAL A 157 -12.40 -8.58 -0.73
N ALA A 158 -11.55 -7.57 -0.79
CA ALA A 158 -11.74 -6.32 -0.05
C ALA A 158 -13.03 -5.61 -0.46
N ASP A 159 -13.64 -4.87 0.47
CA ASP A 159 -14.79 -4.02 0.17
C ASP A 159 -14.42 -2.94 -0.84
N GLY A 160 -15.39 -2.52 -1.65
CA GLY A 160 -15.20 -1.47 -2.66
C GLY A 160 -14.51 -1.94 -3.94
N MET A 161 -14.02 -3.19 -4.02
CA MET A 161 -13.51 -3.71 -5.29
C MET A 161 -14.64 -3.81 -6.32
N SER A 162 -14.39 -3.27 -7.51
CA SER A 162 -15.35 -3.27 -8.62
C SER A 162 -15.70 -4.70 -9.04
N GLY A 163 -16.98 -4.93 -9.26
CA GLY A 163 -17.52 -6.17 -9.81
C GLY A 163 -17.82 -6.03 -11.32
N ASP A 164 -19.01 -5.57 -11.67
CA ASP A 164 -19.47 -5.43 -13.07
C ASP A 164 -19.51 -3.96 -13.57
N GLY A 165 -19.02 -3.03 -12.78
CA GLY A 165 -19.02 -1.59 -13.05
C GLY A 165 -20.17 -0.83 -12.38
N GLU A 166 -21.28 -1.51 -12.03
CA GLU A 166 -22.42 -0.93 -11.29
C GLU A 166 -22.39 -1.33 -9.81
N LYS A 167 -21.93 -2.55 -9.52
CA LYS A 167 -21.89 -3.14 -8.19
C LYS A 167 -20.48 -3.57 -7.84
N THR A 168 -20.18 -3.57 -6.55
CA THR A 168 -18.95 -4.15 -6.01
C THR A 168 -18.97 -5.68 -6.17
N PHE A 169 -17.79 -6.30 -6.10
CA PHE A 169 -17.68 -7.76 -6.15
C PHE A 169 -18.52 -8.45 -5.05
N ARG A 170 -18.55 -7.88 -3.84
CA ARG A 170 -19.32 -8.42 -2.71
C ARG A 170 -20.82 -8.31 -2.91
N GLU A 171 -21.31 -7.20 -3.45
CA GLU A 171 -22.74 -7.05 -3.77
C GLU A 171 -23.23 -8.06 -4.80
N LEU A 172 -22.34 -8.53 -5.69
CA LEU A 172 -22.66 -9.55 -6.69
C LEU A 172 -22.61 -10.98 -6.14
N ASN A 173 -21.67 -11.26 -5.23
CA ASN A 173 -21.35 -12.63 -4.82
C ASN A 173 -21.72 -12.94 -3.36
N GLY A 174 -22.09 -11.93 -2.58
CA GLY A 174 -22.30 -12.04 -1.16
C GLY A 174 -21.00 -12.15 -0.35
N ASP A 175 -21.13 -12.19 0.98
CA ASP A 175 -20.03 -12.35 1.93
C ASP A 175 -19.74 -13.84 2.24
#